data_5efd12a7d3fe05d3874568ea58823b7f
#
_entry.id   5efd12a7d3fe05d3874568ea58823b7f
#
_cell.length_a   1.000
_cell.length_b   1.000
_cell.length_c   1.000
_cell.angle_alpha   90.00
_cell.angle_beta   90.00
_cell.angle_gamma   90.00
#
_symmetry.space_group_name_H-M   'P 1'
#
loop_
_entity.id
_entity.type
_entity.pdbx_description
1 polymer ?
#
loop_
_entity_poly.entity_id
_entity_poly.type
_entity_poly.pdbx_seq_one_letter_code
_entity_poly.pdbx_strand_id
1 'polypeptide(L)'
;IQDLTMVHVDVDRPCRIGAGVGIGHRAIIHGCDIEDGCLVGMGAVVLSDAVVGAGSVIAAGALVKEGARIPPGSLVVGVPGRVVRQVDQGLKDRIRLTVDHYRALKDLHSGGRWQPRA
;
A
#
# COMPACT_ATOMS: atom_id res chain seq x y z
N ILE A 1 -0.21 -7.40 -2.93
CA ILE A 1 -1.30 -7.33 -1.91
C ILE A 1 -1.17 -8.56 -1.03
N GLN A 2 -1.05 -8.33 0.27
CA GLN A 2 -0.79 -9.39 1.25
C GLN A 2 -2.10 -9.89 1.90
N ASP A 3 -2.01 -10.97 2.67
CA ASP A 3 -3.16 -11.69 3.22
C ASP A 3 -4.07 -10.80 4.08
N LEU A 4 -5.36 -11.11 4.03
CA LEU A 4 -6.43 -10.43 4.77
C LEU A 4 -6.63 -8.95 4.40
N THR A 5 -6.02 -8.48 3.32
CA THR A 5 -6.28 -7.15 2.79
C THR A 5 -7.67 -7.10 2.16
N MET A 6 -8.43 -6.05 2.47
CA MET A 6 -9.71 -5.78 1.85
C MET A 6 -9.55 -4.68 0.80
N VAL A 7 -9.94 -4.96 -0.43
CA VAL A 7 -10.09 -3.95 -1.49
C VAL A 7 -11.57 -3.89 -1.84
N HIS A 8 -12.16 -2.73 -1.67
CA HIS A 8 -13.59 -2.52 -1.90
C HIS A 8 -13.84 -1.23 -2.67
N VAL A 9 -14.91 -1.19 -3.42
CA VAL A 9 -15.34 -0.04 -4.20
C VAL A 9 -16.64 0.51 -3.64
N ASP A 10 -16.87 1.80 -3.88
CA ASP A 10 -18.17 2.42 -3.63
C ASP A 10 -18.89 2.68 -4.95
N VAL A 11 -20.16 3.04 -4.90
CA VAL A 11 -20.89 3.42 -6.11
C VAL A 11 -20.17 4.59 -6.78
N ASP A 12 -19.84 4.43 -8.05
CA ASP A 12 -19.10 5.41 -8.86
C ASP A 12 -17.69 5.78 -8.36
N ARG A 13 -17.12 4.98 -7.43
CA ARG A 13 -15.80 5.22 -6.85
C ARG A 13 -14.92 3.98 -6.93
N PRO A 14 -14.24 3.76 -8.07
CA PRO A 14 -13.36 2.62 -8.24
C PRO A 14 -12.13 2.72 -7.34
N CYS A 15 -11.54 1.57 -7.04
CA CYS A 15 -10.18 1.51 -6.52
C CYS A 15 -9.19 1.41 -7.68
N ARG A 16 -8.19 2.28 -7.71
CA ARG A 16 -7.06 2.18 -8.63
C ARG A 16 -5.78 1.97 -7.84
N ILE A 17 -5.04 0.95 -8.20
CA ILE A 17 -3.77 0.59 -7.56
C ILE A 17 -2.72 0.52 -8.66
N GLY A 18 -1.75 1.41 -8.59
CA GLY A 18 -0.70 1.56 -9.58
C GLY A 18 0.32 0.42 -9.60
N ALA A 19 1.27 0.54 -10.50
CA ALA A 19 2.33 -0.43 -10.66
C ALA A 19 3.34 -0.39 -9.50
N GLY A 20 3.85 -1.56 -9.09
CA GLY A 20 4.87 -1.65 -8.04
C GLY A 20 4.39 -1.25 -6.65
N VAL A 21 3.08 -1.18 -6.42
CA VAL A 21 2.50 -0.89 -5.10
C VAL A 21 2.57 -2.13 -4.22
N GLY A 22 3.08 -1.95 -3.00
CA GLY A 22 3.03 -2.95 -1.93
C GLY A 22 1.89 -2.64 -0.96
N ILE A 23 1.05 -3.63 -0.64
CA ILE A 23 -0.02 -3.48 0.36
C ILE A 23 0.15 -4.55 1.41
N GLY A 24 0.36 -4.12 2.64
CA GLY A 24 0.60 -4.97 3.80
C GLY A 24 -0.65 -5.67 4.30
N HIS A 25 -0.46 -6.67 5.14
CA HIS A 25 -1.53 -7.49 5.70
C HIS A 25 -2.62 -6.66 6.38
N ARG A 26 -3.88 -7.09 6.23
CA ARG A 26 -5.05 -6.48 6.88
C ARG A 26 -5.25 -5.00 6.59
N ALA A 27 -4.69 -4.48 5.52
CA ALA A 27 -5.00 -3.12 5.07
C ALA A 27 -6.42 -3.07 4.49
N ILE A 28 -7.04 -1.88 4.53
CA ILE A 28 -8.33 -1.61 3.90
C ILE A 28 -8.13 -0.52 2.86
N ILE A 29 -8.42 -0.84 1.61
CA ILE A 29 -8.31 0.05 0.46
C ILE A 29 -9.72 0.24 -0.09
N HIS A 30 -10.29 1.42 0.10
CA HIS A 30 -11.71 1.65 -0.17
C HIS A 30 -11.91 2.85 -1.11
N GLY A 31 -12.34 2.58 -2.36
CA GLY A 31 -12.74 3.59 -3.33
C GLY A 31 -11.73 4.71 -3.58
N CYS A 32 -10.44 4.41 -3.63
CA CYS A 32 -9.35 5.39 -3.67
C CYS A 32 -8.35 5.11 -4.79
N ASP A 33 -7.50 6.08 -5.07
CA ASP A 33 -6.40 5.97 -6.01
C ASP A 33 -5.06 5.89 -5.26
N ILE A 34 -4.30 4.84 -5.49
CA ILE A 34 -2.93 4.67 -4.99
C ILE A 34 -2.00 4.64 -6.20
N GLU A 35 -1.19 5.66 -6.34
CA GLU A 35 -0.29 5.81 -7.48
C GLU A 35 0.92 4.87 -7.38
N ASP A 36 1.72 4.82 -8.45
CA ASP A 36 2.83 3.89 -8.61
C ASP A 36 3.85 3.93 -7.46
N GLY A 37 4.39 2.77 -7.13
CA GLY A 37 5.51 2.63 -6.21
C GLY A 37 5.21 2.96 -4.74
N CYS A 38 3.94 3.08 -4.36
CA CYS A 38 3.56 3.30 -2.98
C CYS A 38 3.71 2.04 -2.12
N LEU A 39 3.88 2.25 -0.82
CA LEU A 39 3.76 1.20 0.19
C LEU A 39 2.66 1.56 1.18
N VAL A 40 1.69 0.67 1.32
CA VAL A 40 0.66 0.75 2.36
C VAL A 40 0.99 -0.25 3.45
N GLY A 41 1.22 0.23 4.65
CA GLY A 41 1.59 -0.57 5.80
C GLY A 41 0.47 -1.47 6.32
N MET A 42 0.84 -2.46 7.12
CA MET A 42 -0.11 -3.41 7.72
C MET A 42 -1.19 -2.68 8.53
N GLY A 43 -2.44 -3.08 8.32
CA GLY A 43 -3.58 -2.52 9.05
C GLY A 43 -3.91 -1.06 8.73
N ALA A 44 -3.26 -0.44 7.77
CA ALA A 44 -3.61 0.91 7.33
C ALA A 44 -4.96 0.93 6.62
N VAL A 45 -5.64 2.07 6.69
CA VAL A 45 -6.94 2.29 6.07
C VAL A 45 -6.85 3.50 5.13
N VAL A 46 -7.23 3.32 3.87
CA VAL A 46 -7.31 4.40 2.88
C VAL A 46 -8.76 4.49 2.41
N LEU A 47 -9.40 5.63 2.69
CA LEU A 47 -10.83 5.82 2.46
C LEU A 47 -11.14 6.44 1.09
N SER A 48 -12.43 6.47 0.76
CA SER A 48 -12.96 6.87 -0.54
C SER A 48 -12.47 8.24 -1.00
N ASP A 49 -12.27 8.39 -2.28
CA ASP A 49 -11.79 9.61 -2.95
C ASP A 49 -10.40 10.09 -2.51
N ALA A 50 -9.71 9.36 -1.64
CA ALA A 50 -8.32 9.68 -1.35
C ALA A 50 -7.42 9.41 -2.56
N VAL A 51 -6.40 10.23 -2.73
CA VAL A 51 -5.33 10.02 -3.70
C VAL A 51 -4.01 9.97 -2.96
N VAL A 52 -3.31 8.85 -3.09
CA VAL A 52 -1.98 8.66 -2.52
C VAL A 52 -0.95 8.83 -3.64
N GLY A 53 -0.23 9.95 -3.62
CA GLY A 53 0.75 10.29 -4.67
C GLY A 53 1.91 9.31 -4.73
N ALA A 54 2.46 9.15 -5.94
CA ALA A 54 3.47 8.16 -6.26
C ALA A 54 4.65 8.10 -5.27
N GLY A 55 5.13 6.91 -4.97
CA GLY A 55 6.27 6.70 -4.09
C GLY A 55 6.04 7.05 -2.62
N SER A 56 4.80 7.28 -2.21
CA SER A 56 4.45 7.55 -0.81
C SER A 56 4.40 6.28 0.03
N VAL A 57 4.55 6.47 1.33
CA VAL A 57 4.43 5.42 2.34
C VAL A 57 3.31 5.78 3.30
N ILE A 58 2.33 4.92 3.42
CA ILE A 58 1.32 4.96 4.47
C ILE A 58 1.78 4.00 5.55
N ALA A 59 2.12 4.51 6.72
CA ALA A 59 2.65 3.70 7.82
C ALA A 59 1.59 2.71 8.34
N ALA A 60 2.05 1.66 9.01
CA ALA A 60 1.17 0.67 9.62
C ALA A 60 0.13 1.32 10.54
N GLY A 61 -1.12 0.91 10.43
CA GLY A 61 -2.22 1.43 11.23
C GLY A 61 -2.65 2.86 10.95
N ALA A 62 -2.06 3.56 9.98
CA ALA A 62 -2.45 4.93 9.64
C ALA A 62 -3.82 4.96 8.95
N LEU A 63 -4.54 6.05 9.13
CA LEU A 63 -5.84 6.31 8.52
C LEU A 63 -5.75 7.50 7.56
N VAL A 64 -5.84 7.25 6.26
CA VAL A 64 -5.99 8.27 5.23
C VAL A 64 -7.49 8.55 5.06
N LYS A 65 -7.90 9.77 5.42
CA LYS A 65 -9.30 10.18 5.42
C LYS A 65 -9.87 10.29 4.00
N GLU A 66 -11.20 10.27 3.91
CA GLU A 66 -11.91 10.52 2.65
C GLU A 66 -11.46 11.82 2.00
N GLY A 67 -11.27 11.79 0.68
CA GLY A 67 -10.89 12.93 -0.12
C GLY A 67 -9.49 13.48 0.13
N ALA A 68 -8.68 12.84 0.97
CA ALA A 68 -7.33 13.30 1.24
C ALA A 68 -6.46 13.27 -0.02
N ARG A 69 -5.61 14.28 -0.16
CA ARG A 69 -4.61 14.37 -1.24
C ARG A 69 -3.23 14.28 -0.63
N ILE A 70 -2.61 13.11 -0.74
CA ILE A 70 -1.25 12.90 -0.24
C ILE A 70 -0.26 13.22 -1.36
N PRO A 71 0.62 14.22 -1.17
CA PRO A 71 1.60 14.57 -2.20
C PRO A 71 2.56 13.39 -2.48
N PRO A 72 3.10 13.28 -3.71
CA PRO A 72 4.08 12.26 -4.03
C PRO A 72 5.27 12.24 -3.06
N GLY A 73 5.77 11.04 -2.75
CA GLY A 73 6.96 10.87 -1.89
C GLY A 73 6.73 11.20 -0.41
N SER A 74 5.49 11.18 0.06
CA SER A 74 5.14 11.50 1.45
C SER A 74 5.18 10.28 2.35
N LEU A 75 5.66 10.46 3.58
CA LEU A 75 5.45 9.50 4.68
C LEU A 75 4.26 9.97 5.52
N VAL A 76 3.21 9.15 5.57
CA VAL A 76 1.97 9.40 6.32
C VAL A 76 1.91 8.50 7.54
N VAL A 77 1.64 9.07 8.70
CA VAL A 77 1.61 8.34 9.99
C VAL A 77 0.40 8.76 10.80
N GLY A 78 -0.18 7.82 11.51
CA GLY A 78 -1.14 8.08 12.59
C GLY A 78 -2.61 8.05 12.19
N VAL A 79 -3.46 8.33 13.19
CA VAL A 79 -4.93 8.41 13.10
C VAL A 79 -5.38 9.73 13.76
N PRO A 80 -5.81 10.75 12.99
CA PRO A 80 -5.83 10.82 11.53
C PRO A 80 -4.41 10.82 10.94
N GLY A 81 -4.27 10.27 9.73
CA GLY A 81 -3.00 10.22 9.01
C GLY A 81 -2.50 11.62 8.64
N ARG A 82 -1.22 11.88 8.90
CA ARG A 82 -0.57 13.14 8.59
C ARG A 82 0.76 12.91 7.89
N VAL A 83 1.05 13.76 6.91
CA VAL A 83 2.38 13.79 6.29
C VAL A 83 3.38 14.31 7.31
N VAL A 84 4.34 13.48 7.71
CA VAL A 84 5.35 13.84 8.71
C VAL A 84 6.69 14.19 8.12
N ARG A 85 7.03 13.66 6.95
CA ARG A 85 8.23 14.00 6.19
C ARG A 85 8.17 13.42 4.78
N GLN A 86 9.17 13.73 3.97
CA GLN A 86 9.40 13.08 2.69
C GLN A 86 10.03 11.69 2.88
N VAL A 87 9.72 10.79 1.96
CA VAL A 87 10.36 9.46 1.89
C VAL A 87 11.80 9.65 1.41
N ASP A 88 12.76 9.22 2.22
CA ASP A 88 14.18 9.26 1.88
C ASP A 88 14.61 8.06 1.00
N GLN A 89 15.84 8.10 0.51
CA GLN A 89 16.35 7.04 -0.37
C GLN A 89 16.42 5.68 0.35
N GLY A 90 16.78 5.64 1.61
CA GLY A 90 16.84 4.42 2.40
C GLY A 90 15.46 3.74 2.51
N LEU A 91 14.42 4.52 2.72
CA LEU A 91 13.04 4.01 2.77
C LEU A 91 12.56 3.54 1.37
N LYS A 92 12.90 4.28 0.30
CA LYS A 92 12.63 3.86 -1.09
C LYS A 92 13.26 2.50 -1.41
N ASP A 93 14.50 2.29 -1.01
CA ASP A 93 15.21 1.03 -1.25
C ASP A 93 14.54 -0.13 -0.48
N ARG A 94 14.12 0.10 0.76
CA ARG A 94 13.40 -0.88 1.57
C ARG A 94 12.05 -1.25 0.94
N ILE A 95 11.32 -0.29 0.41
CA ILE A 95 10.04 -0.53 -0.31
C ILE A 95 10.30 -1.45 -1.50
N ARG A 96 11.30 -1.12 -2.33
CA ARG A 96 11.65 -1.92 -3.50
C ARG A 96 11.98 -3.35 -3.13
N LEU A 97 12.86 -3.54 -2.15
CA LEU A 97 13.24 -4.88 -1.67
C LEU A 97 12.02 -5.67 -1.16
N THR A 98 11.11 -5.03 -0.46
CA THR A 98 9.89 -5.67 0.03
C THR A 98 9.00 -6.13 -1.12
N VAL A 99 8.75 -5.26 -2.09
CA VAL A 99 7.91 -5.58 -3.26
C VAL A 99 8.53 -6.70 -4.08
N ASP A 100 9.84 -6.65 -4.33
CA ASP A 100 10.56 -7.66 -5.11
C ASP A 100 10.56 -9.03 -4.39
N HIS A 101 10.71 -9.03 -3.07
CA HIS A 101 10.62 -10.25 -2.27
C HIS A 101 9.25 -10.93 -2.42
N TYR A 102 8.16 -10.16 -2.32
CA TYR A 102 6.81 -10.71 -2.48
C TYR A 102 6.49 -11.13 -3.90
N ARG A 103 7.05 -10.46 -4.91
CA ARG A 103 6.96 -10.93 -6.31
C ARG A 103 7.63 -12.30 -6.47
N ALA A 104 8.83 -12.47 -5.93
CA ALA A 104 9.54 -13.75 -5.97
C ALA A 104 8.75 -14.86 -5.26
N LEU A 105 8.17 -14.59 -4.09
CA LEU A 105 7.32 -15.54 -3.37
C LEU A 105 6.07 -15.92 -4.19
N LYS A 106 5.42 -14.96 -4.83
CA LYS A 106 4.28 -15.21 -5.71
C LYS A 106 4.66 -16.18 -6.83
N ASP A 107 5.82 -15.98 -7.47
CA ASP A 107 6.28 -16.82 -8.57
C ASP A 107 6.60 -18.25 -8.10
N LEU A 108 7.16 -18.40 -6.90
CA LEU A 108 7.36 -19.71 -6.28
C LEU A 108 6.05 -20.45 -6.04
N HIS A 109 5.02 -19.75 -5.52
CA HIS A 109 3.71 -20.34 -5.27
C HIS A 109 3.00 -20.71 -6.58
N SER A 110 2.96 -19.83 -7.55
CA SER A 110 2.30 -20.04 -8.83
C SER A 110 2.99 -21.12 -9.66
N GLY A 111 4.32 -21.28 -9.53
CA GLY A 111 5.11 -22.31 -10.19
C GLY A 111 5.06 -23.68 -9.54
N GLY A 112 4.29 -23.86 -8.46
CA GLY A 112 4.20 -25.14 -7.73
C GLY A 112 5.49 -25.55 -7.02
N ARG A 113 6.45 -24.65 -6.88
CA ARG A 113 7.75 -24.90 -6.26
C ARG A 113 7.76 -24.72 -4.75
N TRP A 114 6.69 -24.17 -4.22
CA TRP A 114 6.59 -23.98 -2.78
C TRP A 114 6.06 -25.26 -2.14
N GLN A 115 6.83 -25.78 -1.22
CA GLN A 115 6.44 -26.93 -0.40
C GLN A 115 6.36 -26.47 1.05
N PRO A 116 5.20 -26.60 1.73
CA PRO A 116 5.12 -26.28 3.14
C PRO A 116 6.09 -27.19 3.91
N ARG A 117 6.81 -26.60 4.83
CA ARG A 117 7.61 -27.40 5.76
C ARG A 117 6.67 -28.21 6.65
N ALA A 118 6.91 -29.48 6.71
CA ALA A 118 6.17 -30.36 7.59
C ALA A 118 6.43 -30.01 9.07
#